data_88dbaa2d348a83a9362e7930d48cd3f9
#
_entry.id   88dbaa2d348a83a9362e7930d48cd3f9
#
_cell.length_a   1.000
_cell.length_b   1.000
_cell.length_c   1.000
_cell.angle_alpha   90.00
_cell.angle_beta   90.00
_cell.angle_gamma   90.00
#
_symmetry.space_group_name_H-M   'P 1'
#
loop_
_entity.id
_entity.type
_entity.pdbx_description
1 polymer ?
#
loop_
_entity_poly.entity_id
_entity_poly.type
_entity_poly.pdbx_seq_one_letter_code
_entity_poly.pdbx_strand_id
1 'polypeptide(L)'
;MNLGKAYNSSELESLLDAKCSISTDLKLDTISTLTHPVNGSLGFINKMGDYDTSKFKALIVDDSCSSDQFDKTVLFKTKNVMRSVSLLLKDVSKGQAYITSEKYPHVTMGDNVKIGKNCFFYPGVFINHNTEIGDNVIIHPNAVIDSDGFGLYLDQKKWYKIPHIGKVIIEDNVEIGSSV
;
A
#
# COMPACT_ATOMS: atom_id res chain seq x y z
N MET A 1 -12.56 -7.96 -6.77
CA MET A 1 -11.56 -8.74 -5.99
C MET A 1 -12.30 -9.45 -4.86
N ASN A 2 -12.08 -10.74 -4.68
CA ASN A 2 -12.60 -11.49 -3.53
C ASN A 2 -11.83 -11.11 -2.27
N LEU A 3 -12.53 -10.90 -1.16
CA LEU A 3 -11.95 -10.49 0.14
C LEU A 3 -11.45 -11.66 1.00
N GLY A 4 -11.55 -12.90 0.51
CA GLY A 4 -11.11 -14.11 1.22
C GLY A 4 -12.05 -14.59 2.32
N LYS A 5 -12.88 -13.71 2.87
CA LYS A 5 -13.98 -14.01 3.80
C LYS A 5 -15.14 -13.05 3.57
N ALA A 6 -16.31 -13.38 4.10
CA ALA A 6 -17.44 -12.46 4.14
C ALA A 6 -17.37 -11.60 5.40
N TYR A 7 -17.55 -10.30 5.24
CA TYR A 7 -17.62 -9.32 6.31
C TYR A 7 -19.09 -8.91 6.56
N ASN A 8 -19.49 -8.79 7.80
CA ASN A 8 -20.79 -8.21 8.17
C ASN A 8 -20.68 -6.69 8.39
N SER A 9 -21.83 -6.02 8.59
CA SER A 9 -21.89 -4.56 8.76
C SER A 9 -21.04 -4.07 9.94
N SER A 10 -21.10 -4.72 11.10
CA SER A 10 -20.38 -4.29 12.31
C SER A 10 -18.87 -4.48 12.18
N GLU A 11 -18.44 -5.57 11.53
CA GLU A 11 -17.02 -5.79 11.22
C GLU A 11 -16.49 -4.70 10.30
N LEU A 12 -17.27 -4.32 9.27
CA LEU A 12 -16.88 -3.25 8.35
C LEU A 12 -16.90 -1.89 9.02
N GLU A 13 -17.87 -1.55 9.85
CA GLU A 13 -17.86 -0.29 10.60
C GLU A 13 -16.57 -0.12 11.41
N SER A 14 -16.22 -1.14 12.17
CA SER A 14 -15.00 -1.14 12.99
C SER A 14 -13.73 -1.07 12.14
N LEU A 15 -13.65 -1.88 11.07
CA LEU A 15 -12.47 -1.99 10.23
C LEU A 15 -12.24 -0.73 9.38
N LEU A 16 -13.33 -0.17 8.83
CA LEU A 16 -13.28 0.99 7.95
C LEU A 16 -13.18 2.33 8.69
N ASP A 17 -13.32 2.32 10.01
CA ASP A 17 -13.52 3.55 10.81
C ASP A 17 -14.64 4.40 10.21
N ALA A 18 -15.81 3.79 9.98
CA ALA A 18 -16.94 4.34 9.26
C ALA A 18 -18.26 4.08 10.00
N LYS A 19 -19.30 4.86 9.67
CA LYS A 19 -20.66 4.66 10.16
C LYS A 19 -21.53 4.06 9.07
N CYS A 20 -22.20 2.95 9.38
CA CYS A 20 -23.17 2.32 8.50
C CYS A 20 -24.49 3.10 8.50
N SER A 21 -25.04 3.35 7.32
CA SER A 21 -26.30 4.11 7.18
C SER A 21 -27.53 3.34 7.66
N ILE A 22 -27.49 2.02 7.63
CA ILE A 22 -28.61 1.13 7.98
C ILE A 22 -28.05 -0.12 8.66
N SER A 23 -28.56 -0.45 9.85
CA SER A 23 -28.24 -1.74 10.49
C SER A 23 -28.94 -2.86 9.72
N THR A 24 -28.17 -3.70 9.05
CA THR A 24 -28.67 -4.78 8.20
C THR A 24 -27.80 -6.02 8.32
N ASP A 25 -28.36 -7.20 8.08
CA ASP A 25 -27.61 -8.46 7.96
C ASP A 25 -26.88 -8.50 6.60
N LEU A 26 -25.93 -7.61 6.44
CA LEU A 26 -25.11 -7.47 5.26
C LEU A 26 -23.96 -8.48 5.31
N LYS A 27 -23.73 -9.18 4.19
CA LYS A 27 -22.53 -10.01 3.99
C LYS A 27 -21.89 -9.60 2.68
N LEU A 28 -20.63 -9.19 2.77
CA LEU A 28 -19.81 -8.73 1.63
C LEU A 28 -18.50 -9.49 1.61
N ASP A 29 -18.25 -10.17 0.51
CA ASP A 29 -17.02 -10.95 0.25
C ASP A 29 -16.23 -10.45 -0.95
N THR A 30 -16.72 -9.40 -1.60
CA THR A 30 -16.14 -8.85 -2.82
C THR A 30 -16.12 -7.34 -2.79
N ILE A 31 -14.98 -6.76 -3.17
CA ILE A 31 -14.84 -5.31 -3.44
C ILE A 31 -14.57 -5.10 -4.94
N SER A 32 -15.13 -4.04 -5.52
CA SER A 32 -14.91 -3.68 -6.91
C SER A 32 -14.85 -2.16 -7.12
N THR A 33 -14.25 -1.75 -8.23
CA THR A 33 -14.19 -0.35 -8.63
C THR A 33 -15.46 0.09 -9.36
N LEU A 34 -15.70 1.40 -9.42
CA LEU A 34 -16.83 1.96 -10.17
C LEU A 34 -16.74 1.69 -11.67
N THR A 35 -15.54 1.58 -12.21
CA THR A 35 -15.29 1.30 -13.64
C THR A 35 -15.51 -0.17 -14.00
N HIS A 36 -15.38 -1.08 -13.05
CA HIS A 36 -15.56 -2.52 -13.24
C HIS A 36 -16.42 -3.10 -12.10
N PRO A 37 -17.71 -2.71 -12.03
CA PRO A 37 -18.57 -3.11 -10.92
C PRO A 37 -18.94 -4.60 -10.99
N VAL A 38 -18.86 -5.25 -9.84
CA VAL A 38 -19.32 -6.63 -9.64
C VAL A 38 -20.64 -6.61 -8.89
N ASN A 39 -21.62 -7.35 -9.34
CA ASN A 39 -22.94 -7.37 -8.73
C ASN A 39 -22.89 -7.84 -7.27
N GLY A 40 -23.51 -7.07 -6.37
CA GLY A 40 -23.54 -7.36 -4.94
C GLY A 40 -22.27 -7.02 -4.16
N SER A 41 -21.29 -6.38 -4.77
CA SER A 41 -20.02 -6.03 -4.15
C SER A 41 -20.08 -4.77 -3.26
N LEU A 42 -19.00 -4.58 -2.49
CA LEU A 42 -18.65 -3.31 -1.85
C LEU A 42 -17.92 -2.43 -2.88
N GLY A 43 -18.36 -1.21 -3.06
CA GLY A 43 -17.67 -0.19 -3.84
C GLY A 43 -17.14 0.94 -2.98
N PHE A 44 -16.47 1.93 -3.59
CA PHE A 44 -16.06 3.15 -2.91
C PHE A 44 -16.08 4.34 -3.86
N ILE A 45 -16.45 5.51 -3.33
CA ILE A 45 -16.51 6.78 -4.07
C ILE A 45 -15.60 7.78 -3.37
N ASN A 46 -14.47 8.08 -3.97
CA ASN A 46 -13.48 9.02 -3.44
C ASN A 46 -13.70 10.47 -3.92
N LYS A 47 -14.41 10.64 -5.03
CA LYS A 47 -14.81 11.97 -5.56
C LYS A 47 -16.26 11.88 -5.99
N MET A 48 -17.04 12.92 -5.66
CA MET A 48 -18.41 13.01 -6.12
C MET A 48 -18.49 13.10 -7.65
N GLY A 49 -19.47 12.41 -8.22
CA GLY A 49 -19.70 12.35 -9.66
C GLY A 49 -20.98 11.57 -9.93
N ASP A 50 -21.39 11.52 -11.19
CA ASP A 50 -22.52 10.72 -11.64
C ASP A 50 -22.01 9.29 -11.95
N TYR A 51 -22.33 8.35 -11.05
CA TYR A 51 -21.90 6.96 -11.16
C TYR A 51 -23.11 6.01 -11.15
N ASP A 52 -23.08 5.02 -12.03
CA ASP A 52 -24.01 3.90 -11.92
C ASP A 52 -23.61 3.00 -10.73
N THR A 53 -24.37 3.15 -9.64
CA THR A 53 -24.14 2.39 -8.41
C THR A 53 -25.08 1.20 -8.24
N SER A 54 -25.91 0.90 -9.23
CA SER A 54 -26.98 -0.13 -9.16
C SER A 54 -26.47 -1.55 -8.87
N LYS A 55 -25.20 -1.84 -9.19
CA LYS A 55 -24.56 -3.14 -8.96
C LYS A 55 -23.99 -3.31 -7.56
N PHE A 56 -23.81 -2.23 -6.82
CA PHE A 56 -23.20 -2.29 -5.50
C PHE A 56 -24.25 -2.55 -4.41
N LYS A 57 -23.97 -3.49 -3.53
CA LYS A 57 -24.77 -3.74 -2.34
C LYS A 57 -24.44 -2.76 -1.22
N ALA A 58 -23.20 -2.29 -1.18
CA ALA A 58 -22.75 -1.26 -0.26
C ALA A 58 -21.67 -0.37 -0.89
N LEU A 59 -21.51 0.85 -0.37
CA LEU A 59 -20.53 1.84 -0.80
C LEU A 59 -19.83 2.46 0.42
N ILE A 60 -18.52 2.65 0.30
CA ILE A 60 -17.73 3.50 1.19
C ILE A 60 -17.75 4.91 0.59
N VAL A 61 -18.26 5.88 1.34
CA VAL A 61 -18.45 7.25 0.88
C VAL A 61 -17.99 8.25 1.92
N ASP A 62 -17.77 9.50 1.49
CA ASP A 62 -17.48 10.60 2.40
C ASP A 62 -18.67 10.91 3.33
N ASP A 63 -18.39 11.35 4.55
CA ASP A 63 -19.40 11.71 5.58
C ASP A 63 -20.41 12.75 5.09
N SER A 64 -20.02 13.63 4.17
CA SER A 64 -20.86 14.68 3.59
C SER A 64 -21.85 14.17 2.55
N CYS A 65 -21.73 12.93 2.08
CA CYS A 65 -22.64 12.36 1.09
C CYS A 65 -24.07 12.23 1.63
N SER A 66 -25.07 12.77 0.89
CA SER A 66 -26.48 12.53 1.18
C SER A 66 -26.86 11.09 0.86
N SER A 67 -27.63 10.46 1.76
CA SER A 67 -28.14 9.11 1.54
C SER A 67 -29.16 9.04 0.39
N ASP A 68 -29.83 10.15 0.08
CA ASP A 68 -30.87 10.23 -0.95
C ASP A 68 -30.32 10.04 -2.37
N GLN A 69 -29.00 10.16 -2.54
CA GLN A 69 -28.32 9.94 -3.82
C GLN A 69 -28.13 8.46 -4.19
N PHE A 70 -28.34 7.55 -3.24
CA PHE A 70 -28.02 6.13 -3.38
C PHE A 70 -29.19 5.25 -2.98
N ASP A 71 -30.12 5.03 -3.92
CA ASP A 71 -31.30 4.21 -3.66
C ASP A 71 -30.91 2.76 -3.34
N LYS A 72 -31.42 2.23 -2.22
CA LYS A 72 -31.24 0.84 -1.75
C LYS A 72 -29.81 0.37 -1.49
N THR A 73 -28.81 1.26 -1.54
CA THR A 73 -27.41 0.90 -1.30
C THR A 73 -27.03 1.23 0.15
N VAL A 74 -26.40 0.30 0.84
CA VAL A 74 -25.90 0.53 2.20
C VAL A 74 -24.65 1.41 2.14
N LEU A 75 -24.63 2.49 2.92
CA LEU A 75 -23.50 3.41 2.93
C LEU A 75 -22.65 3.23 4.19
N PHE A 76 -21.35 3.13 4.01
CA PHE A 76 -20.33 3.27 5.04
C PHE A 76 -19.73 4.67 4.94
N LYS A 77 -20.18 5.58 5.79
CA LYS A 77 -19.76 6.99 5.80
C LYS A 77 -18.49 7.17 6.62
N THR A 78 -17.48 7.80 6.04
CA THR A 78 -16.16 7.99 6.64
C THR A 78 -15.59 9.35 6.29
N LYS A 79 -14.73 9.89 7.14
CA LYS A 79 -14.00 11.15 6.87
C LYS A 79 -12.91 11.01 5.81
N ASN A 80 -12.45 9.79 5.50
CA ASN A 80 -11.43 9.54 4.51
C ASN A 80 -11.62 8.17 3.84
N VAL A 81 -12.26 8.18 2.69
CA VAL A 81 -12.61 6.99 1.92
C VAL A 81 -11.38 6.13 1.58
N MET A 82 -10.28 6.75 1.14
CA MET A 82 -9.09 6.00 0.75
C MET A 82 -8.37 5.36 1.94
N ARG A 83 -8.39 6.02 3.11
CA ARG A 83 -7.91 5.42 4.35
C ARG A 83 -8.73 4.18 4.71
N SER A 84 -10.05 4.26 4.65
CA SER A 84 -10.94 3.13 4.94
C SER A 84 -10.72 1.96 3.97
N VAL A 85 -10.59 2.23 2.67
CA VAL A 85 -10.24 1.21 1.67
C VAL A 85 -8.87 0.59 1.99
N SER A 86 -7.88 1.38 2.34
CA SER A 86 -6.53 0.88 2.72
C SER A 86 -6.60 -0.05 3.95
N LEU A 87 -7.38 0.29 4.97
CA LEU A 87 -7.58 -0.56 6.15
C LEU A 87 -8.20 -1.91 5.80
N LEU A 88 -9.23 -1.93 4.93
CA LEU A 88 -9.83 -3.17 4.44
C LEU A 88 -8.82 -4.03 3.67
N LEU A 89 -8.10 -3.44 2.72
CA LEU A 89 -7.12 -4.16 1.92
C LEU A 89 -5.97 -4.69 2.77
N LYS A 90 -5.55 -3.94 3.78
CA LYS A 90 -4.56 -4.39 4.77
C LYS A 90 -5.07 -5.59 5.59
N ASP A 91 -6.35 -5.62 5.97
CA ASP A 91 -6.93 -6.77 6.66
C ASP A 91 -6.98 -8.01 5.77
N VAL A 92 -7.40 -7.84 4.52
CA VAL A 92 -7.42 -8.91 3.51
C VAL A 92 -6.03 -9.48 3.23
N SER A 93 -5.00 -8.63 3.22
CA SER A 93 -3.62 -9.05 2.94
C SER A 93 -2.91 -9.73 4.12
N LYS A 94 -3.45 -9.69 5.34
CA LYS A 94 -2.83 -10.32 6.54
C LYS A 94 -2.55 -11.81 6.43
N GLY A 95 -3.13 -12.51 5.47
CA GLY A 95 -2.87 -13.93 5.20
C GLY A 95 -1.89 -14.20 4.07
N GLN A 96 -1.40 -13.17 3.38
CA GLN A 96 -0.39 -13.29 2.33
C GLN A 96 0.99 -13.26 2.98
N ALA A 97 1.42 -14.40 3.51
CA ALA A 97 2.79 -14.56 3.99
C ALA A 97 3.72 -14.64 2.77
N TYR A 98 4.54 -13.62 2.58
CA TYR A 98 5.74 -13.78 1.78
C TYR A 98 6.69 -14.68 2.57
N ILE A 99 7.05 -15.81 1.99
CA ILE A 99 8.03 -16.73 2.59
C ILE A 99 9.39 -16.03 2.49
N THR A 100 9.79 -15.38 3.55
CA THR A 100 11.18 -14.97 3.75
C THR A 100 11.77 -15.88 4.81
N SER A 101 12.63 -16.77 4.37
CA SER A 101 13.51 -17.48 5.28
C SER A 101 14.49 -16.50 5.90
N GLU A 102 14.84 -16.77 7.14
CA GLU A 102 15.93 -16.18 7.91
C GLU A 102 16.57 -14.90 7.33
N LYS A 103 16.14 -13.79 7.90
CA LYS A 103 16.75 -12.46 7.81
C LYS A 103 17.38 -12.10 6.45
N TYR A 104 16.52 -11.80 5.47
CA TYR A 104 16.87 -11.25 4.15
C TYR A 104 17.67 -12.15 3.19
N PRO A 105 17.22 -13.37 2.87
CA PRO A 105 17.86 -14.17 1.84
C PRO A 105 17.69 -13.47 0.49
N HIS A 106 18.73 -13.55 -0.34
CA HIS A 106 18.78 -12.89 -1.66
C HIS A 106 18.80 -11.36 -1.65
N VAL A 107 19.09 -10.72 -0.51
CA VAL A 107 19.42 -9.31 -0.40
C VAL A 107 20.94 -9.17 -0.26
N THR A 108 21.53 -8.32 -1.08
CA THR A 108 22.96 -7.99 -0.99
C THR A 108 23.12 -6.71 -0.19
N MET A 109 23.93 -6.74 0.85
CA MET A 109 24.19 -5.59 1.71
C MET A 109 25.68 -5.29 1.80
N GLY A 110 26.04 -4.01 1.70
CA GLY A 110 27.35 -3.50 2.00
C GLY A 110 27.63 -3.42 3.50
N ASP A 111 28.84 -2.97 3.84
CA ASP A 111 29.25 -2.81 5.23
C ASP A 111 28.52 -1.64 5.91
N ASN A 112 28.35 -1.72 7.23
CA ASN A 112 27.80 -0.68 8.07
C ASN A 112 26.36 -0.27 7.72
N VAL A 113 25.58 -1.12 7.07
CA VAL A 113 24.15 -0.89 6.84
C VAL A 113 23.42 -1.00 8.18
N LYS A 114 22.64 0.03 8.53
CA LYS A 114 21.79 0.05 9.71
C LYS A 114 20.33 -0.11 9.31
N ILE A 115 19.61 -1.01 9.98
CA ILE A 115 18.22 -1.34 9.65
C ILE A 115 17.38 -1.26 10.92
N GLY A 116 16.31 -0.50 10.86
CA GLY A 116 15.30 -0.37 11.90
C GLY A 116 14.45 -1.63 12.07
N LYS A 117 13.34 -1.51 12.80
CA LYS A 117 12.43 -2.60 13.12
C LYS A 117 11.39 -2.79 12.02
N ASN A 118 10.86 -4.01 11.90
CA ASN A 118 9.75 -4.35 11.01
C ASN A 118 9.99 -4.00 9.53
N CYS A 119 11.24 -3.98 9.09
CA CYS A 119 11.59 -3.77 7.68
C CYS A 119 11.38 -5.05 6.88
N PHE A 120 10.96 -4.89 5.63
CA PHE A 120 10.76 -5.98 4.70
C PHE A 120 11.46 -5.70 3.37
N PHE A 121 12.37 -6.60 2.97
CA PHE A 121 13.12 -6.48 1.73
C PHE A 121 12.83 -7.69 0.84
N TYR A 122 12.46 -7.41 -0.40
CA TYR A 122 12.22 -8.44 -1.39
C TYR A 122 13.52 -8.99 -1.99
N PRO A 123 13.47 -10.15 -2.65
CA PRO A 123 14.65 -10.71 -3.32
C PRO A 123 15.24 -9.78 -4.37
N GLY A 124 16.57 -9.81 -4.52
CA GLY A 124 17.31 -9.01 -5.48
C GLY A 124 17.56 -7.57 -5.06
N VAL A 125 17.14 -7.17 -3.88
CA VAL A 125 17.46 -5.85 -3.34
C VAL A 125 18.97 -5.75 -3.08
N PHE A 126 19.58 -4.65 -3.53
CA PHE A 126 20.95 -4.29 -3.24
C PHE A 126 21.00 -3.02 -2.39
N ILE A 127 21.70 -3.06 -1.27
CA ILE A 127 21.87 -1.94 -0.34
C ILE A 127 23.35 -1.68 -0.16
N ASN A 128 23.81 -0.49 -0.57
CA ASN A 128 25.23 -0.16 -0.47
C ASN A 128 25.66 0.20 0.95
N HIS A 129 26.99 0.36 1.10
CA HIS A 129 27.65 0.63 2.37
C HIS A 129 27.11 1.89 3.08
N ASN A 130 27.10 1.88 4.41
CA ASN A 130 26.75 3.00 5.27
C ASN A 130 25.29 3.48 5.17
N THR A 131 24.41 2.80 4.40
CA THR A 131 22.98 3.15 4.31
C THR A 131 22.31 3.01 5.68
N GLU A 132 21.46 3.98 6.01
CA GLU A 132 20.65 3.96 7.23
C GLU A 132 19.17 3.83 6.85
N ILE A 133 18.48 2.84 7.43
CA ILE A 133 17.08 2.51 7.13
C ILE A 133 16.29 2.56 8.44
N GLY A 134 15.23 3.35 8.47
CA GLY A 134 14.33 3.50 9.60
C GLY A 134 13.40 2.30 9.83
N ASP A 135 12.38 2.50 10.63
CA ASP A 135 11.41 1.47 11.00
C ASP A 135 10.30 1.31 9.94
N ASN A 136 9.74 0.09 9.80
CA ASN A 136 8.61 -0.23 8.92
C ASN A 136 8.86 0.09 7.43
N VAL A 137 10.09 -0.06 6.95
CA VAL A 137 10.46 0.20 5.56
C VAL A 137 10.23 -1.05 4.71
N ILE A 138 9.66 -0.86 3.51
CA ILE A 138 9.46 -1.92 2.51
C ILE A 138 10.29 -1.57 1.27
N ILE A 139 11.12 -2.50 0.80
CA ILE A 139 11.90 -2.35 -0.43
C ILE A 139 11.56 -3.49 -1.39
N HIS A 140 11.01 -3.12 -2.54
CA HIS A 140 10.50 -4.07 -3.54
C HIS A 140 11.62 -4.71 -4.38
N PRO A 141 11.31 -5.78 -5.16
CA PRO A 141 12.33 -6.59 -5.85
C PRO A 141 13.27 -5.79 -6.75
N ASN A 142 14.54 -6.16 -6.73
CA ASN A 142 15.59 -5.60 -7.58
C ASN A 142 15.83 -4.08 -7.44
N ALA A 143 15.36 -3.47 -6.35
CA ALA A 143 15.73 -2.09 -6.05
C ALA A 143 17.21 -2.00 -5.64
N VAL A 144 17.88 -0.92 -6.08
CA VAL A 144 19.29 -0.65 -5.79
C VAL A 144 19.40 0.63 -4.97
N ILE A 145 19.79 0.49 -3.71
CA ILE A 145 19.89 1.61 -2.77
C ILE A 145 21.35 2.06 -2.70
N ASP A 146 21.56 3.37 -2.95
CA ASP A 146 22.87 4.02 -2.85
C ASP A 146 23.93 3.45 -3.82
N SER A 147 23.58 3.35 -5.11
CA SER A 147 24.62 3.08 -6.10
C SER A 147 25.55 4.30 -6.28
N ASP A 148 26.80 4.03 -6.62
CA ASP A 148 27.77 5.09 -6.94
C ASP A 148 27.21 6.07 -7.99
N GLY A 149 27.26 7.33 -7.71
CA GLY A 149 26.90 8.39 -8.65
C GLY A 149 27.84 8.41 -9.87
N PHE A 150 27.37 9.00 -10.97
CA PHE A 150 28.13 9.10 -12.22
C PHE A 150 29.10 10.29 -12.20
N GLY A 151 29.88 10.40 -11.12
CA GLY A 151 30.89 11.43 -10.94
C GLY A 151 32.20 11.05 -11.66
N LEU A 152 32.47 11.72 -12.78
CA LEU A 152 33.70 11.54 -13.54
C LEU A 152 34.30 12.91 -13.89
N TYR A 153 35.63 13.01 -13.89
CA TYR A 153 36.31 14.16 -14.48
C TYR A 153 37.35 13.73 -15.50
N LEU A 154 37.55 14.57 -16.51
CA LEU A 154 38.50 14.32 -17.59
C LEU A 154 39.78 15.09 -17.33
N ASP A 155 40.92 14.38 -17.27
CA ASP A 155 42.25 14.99 -17.23
C ASP A 155 43.16 14.29 -18.24
N GLN A 156 43.91 15.06 -19.01
CA GLN A 156 44.86 14.55 -20.02
C GLN A 156 44.29 13.45 -20.93
N LYS A 157 43.04 13.60 -21.38
CA LYS A 157 42.30 12.62 -22.20
C LYS A 157 41.96 11.31 -21.49
N LYS A 158 42.06 11.25 -20.16
CA LYS A 158 41.70 10.07 -19.34
C LYS A 158 40.63 10.43 -18.35
N TRP A 159 39.63 9.57 -18.26
CA TRP A 159 38.55 9.70 -17.28
C TRP A 159 38.96 9.16 -15.91
N TYR A 160 38.65 9.90 -14.86
CA TYR A 160 38.86 9.54 -13.48
C TYR A 160 37.55 9.51 -12.73
N LYS A 161 37.31 8.48 -11.98
CA LYS A 161 36.14 8.34 -11.10
C LYS A 161 36.28 9.22 -9.87
N ILE A 162 35.23 9.96 -9.55
CA ILE A 162 35.07 10.62 -8.24
C ILE A 162 34.38 9.63 -7.33
N PRO A 163 35.03 9.12 -6.27
CA PRO A 163 34.40 8.19 -5.34
C PRO A 163 33.19 8.81 -4.65
N HIS A 164 32.13 8.04 -4.50
CA HIS A 164 30.95 8.44 -3.74
C HIS A 164 31.17 8.07 -2.27
N ILE A 165 31.34 9.05 -1.40
CA ILE A 165 31.62 8.85 0.04
C ILE A 165 30.43 9.24 0.92
N GLY A 166 29.31 9.60 0.34
CA GLY A 166 28.07 9.90 1.03
C GLY A 166 27.34 8.63 1.50
N LYS A 167 26.14 8.80 1.98
CA LYS A 167 25.23 7.70 2.34
C LYS A 167 23.79 8.06 2.01
N VAL A 168 22.95 7.04 1.87
CA VAL A 168 21.49 7.20 1.81
C VAL A 168 20.89 7.01 3.21
N ILE A 169 19.91 7.84 3.54
CA ILE A 169 19.08 7.70 4.73
C ILE A 169 17.64 7.52 4.27
N ILE A 170 17.03 6.41 4.68
CA ILE A 170 15.63 6.10 4.43
C ILE A 170 14.89 6.23 5.77
N GLU A 171 13.97 7.16 5.84
CA GLU A 171 13.16 7.43 7.03
C GLU A 171 12.14 6.32 7.30
N ASP A 172 11.45 6.41 8.46
CA ASP A 172 10.41 5.45 8.85
C ASP A 172 9.23 5.43 7.88
N ASN A 173 8.60 4.25 7.72
CA ASN A 173 7.38 4.03 6.94
C ASN A 173 7.52 4.36 5.44
N VAL A 174 8.72 4.25 4.89
CA VAL A 174 9.00 4.45 3.47
C VAL A 174 8.77 3.14 2.71
N GLU A 175 8.19 3.24 1.53
CA GLU A 175 8.07 2.15 0.57
C GLU A 175 8.79 2.52 -0.73
N ILE A 176 9.74 1.68 -1.16
CA ILE A 176 10.54 1.84 -2.38
C ILE A 176 10.11 0.81 -3.41
N GLY A 177 9.76 1.27 -4.61
CA GLY A 177 9.28 0.43 -5.71
C GLY A 177 10.32 -0.52 -6.27
N SER A 178 9.89 -1.40 -7.19
CA SER A 178 10.77 -2.36 -7.86
C SER A 178 11.68 -1.69 -8.87
N SER A 179 12.92 -2.15 -8.96
CA SER A 179 13.91 -1.72 -9.97
C SER A 179 14.18 -0.21 -9.98
N VAL A 180 14.14 0.40 -8.82
CA VAL A 180 14.50 1.81 -8.60
C VAL A 180 16.00 1.91 -8.35
#